data_faab3119f39daf8bcdc294f6580c611e
#
_entry.id   faab3119f39daf8bcdc294f6580c611e
#
_cell.length_a   1.000
_cell.length_b   1.000
_cell.length_c   1.000
_cell.angle_alpha   90.00
_cell.angle_beta   90.00
_cell.angle_gamma   90.00
#
_symmetry.space_group_name_H-M   'P 1'
#
loop_
_entity.id
_entity.type
_entity.pdbx_description
1 polymer ?
#
loop_
_entity_poly.entity_id
_entity_poly.type
_entity_poly.pdbx_seq_one_letter_code
_entity_poly.pdbx_strand_id
1 'polypeptide(L)'
;KALKNAANVTVNDICVAIVAGAMRQYLLAHNELPEESLAASMPVNMRSRVGETQDNNQVGAMQAQLHTNIKDPLERLAAIKKSLDAAKAYIDTPLVRIVALPGALPPVIAKPLARTYVRNKLTRYLPMGQATVITNVPGPPFDLYCAGARMVTYYPLGLINPGLGLFHAIFSCAGKVAISITGDRDQMPDPEF
;
A
#
# COMPACT_ATOMS: atom_id res chain seq x y z
N LYS A 1 20.02 -5.67 3.07
CA LYS A 1 20.94 -4.52 3.33
C LYS A 1 21.84 -4.24 2.12
N ALA A 2 22.44 -5.28 1.48
CA ALA A 2 23.33 -5.11 0.31
C ALA A 2 22.65 -4.31 -0.82
N LEU A 3 21.46 -4.73 -1.27
CA LEU A 3 20.71 -4.06 -2.33
C LEU A 3 20.34 -2.61 -1.96
N LYS A 4 19.91 -2.37 -0.71
CA LYS A 4 19.63 -1.02 -0.22
C LYS A 4 20.82 -0.08 -0.40
N ASN A 5 22.01 -0.55 -0.04
CA ASN A 5 23.22 0.28 -0.12
C ASN A 5 23.70 0.46 -1.56
N ALA A 6 23.64 -0.62 -2.37
CA ALA A 6 24.07 -0.59 -3.76
C ALA A 6 23.20 0.32 -4.64
N ALA A 7 21.90 0.34 -4.42
CA ALA A 7 20.95 1.14 -5.20
C ALA A 7 20.59 2.49 -4.53
N ASN A 8 21.14 2.80 -3.36
CA ASN A 8 20.82 4.00 -2.58
C ASN A 8 19.29 4.21 -2.38
N VAL A 9 18.60 3.14 -1.96
CA VAL A 9 17.15 3.10 -1.75
C VAL A 9 16.80 2.69 -0.32
N THR A 10 15.55 2.84 0.10
CA THR A 10 15.08 2.35 1.39
C THR A 10 14.62 0.89 1.29
N VAL A 11 14.46 0.21 2.44
CA VAL A 11 13.84 -1.13 2.48
C VAL A 11 12.41 -1.07 1.95
N ASN A 12 11.69 0.01 2.25
CA ASN A 12 10.34 0.22 1.74
C ASN A 12 10.31 0.25 0.20
N ASP A 13 11.23 0.99 -0.43
CA ASP A 13 11.30 1.10 -1.89
C ASP A 13 11.53 -0.29 -2.54
N ILE A 14 12.39 -1.11 -1.91
CA ILE A 14 12.64 -2.49 -2.35
C ILE A 14 11.38 -3.34 -2.22
N CYS A 15 10.68 -3.27 -1.09
CA CYS A 15 9.46 -4.04 -0.87
C CYS A 15 8.38 -3.65 -1.89
N VAL A 16 8.21 -2.35 -2.15
CA VAL A 16 7.28 -1.86 -3.18
C VAL A 16 7.68 -2.34 -4.57
N ALA A 17 8.98 -2.36 -4.88
CA ALA A 17 9.47 -2.87 -6.18
C ALA A 17 9.26 -4.39 -6.34
N ILE A 18 9.36 -5.16 -5.25
CA ILE A 18 9.03 -6.60 -5.25
C ILE A 18 7.54 -6.79 -5.56
N VAL A 19 6.66 -6.09 -4.85
CA VAL A 19 5.22 -6.13 -5.08
C VAL A 19 4.88 -5.72 -6.52
N ALA A 20 5.45 -4.62 -7.01
CA ALA A 20 5.24 -4.16 -8.38
C ALA A 20 5.71 -5.18 -9.43
N GLY A 21 6.82 -5.88 -9.14
CA GLY A 21 7.35 -6.94 -9.99
C GLY A 21 6.44 -8.16 -10.04
N ALA A 22 5.94 -8.59 -8.88
CA ALA A 22 5.00 -9.71 -8.77
C ALA A 22 3.68 -9.40 -9.49
N MET A 23 3.09 -8.21 -9.24
CA MET A 23 1.88 -7.77 -9.95
C MET A 23 2.08 -7.73 -11.48
N ARG A 24 3.23 -7.22 -11.93
CA ARG A 24 3.56 -7.21 -13.36
C ARG A 24 3.60 -8.63 -13.93
N GLN A 25 4.25 -9.58 -13.25
CA GLN A 25 4.36 -10.97 -13.72
C GLN A 25 2.99 -11.63 -13.77
N TYR A 26 2.18 -11.47 -12.73
CA TYR A 26 0.82 -11.99 -12.67
C TYR A 26 -0.02 -11.49 -13.85
N LEU A 27 -0.07 -10.18 -14.04
CA LEU A 27 -0.87 -9.56 -15.11
C LEU A 27 -0.35 -9.92 -16.52
N LEU A 28 0.97 -10.10 -16.70
CA LEU A 28 1.52 -10.60 -17.96
C LEU A 28 1.07 -12.02 -18.27
N ALA A 29 1.07 -12.90 -17.27
CA ALA A 29 0.65 -14.30 -17.46
C ALA A 29 -0.83 -14.41 -17.83
N HIS A 30 -1.65 -13.46 -17.37
CA HIS A 30 -3.09 -13.40 -17.69
C HIS A 30 -3.42 -12.52 -18.91
N ASN A 31 -2.41 -11.95 -19.59
CA ASN A 31 -2.59 -10.98 -20.69
C ASN A 31 -3.42 -9.75 -20.29
N GLU A 32 -3.30 -9.32 -19.05
CA GLU A 32 -4.06 -8.21 -18.44
C GLU A 32 -3.17 -7.03 -18.05
N LEU A 33 -1.88 -7.03 -18.39
CA LEU A 33 -1.00 -5.93 -18.04
C LEU A 33 -1.37 -4.67 -18.83
N PRO A 34 -1.81 -3.58 -18.15
CA PRO A 34 -2.13 -2.35 -18.84
C PRO A 34 -0.87 -1.65 -19.37
N GLU A 35 -1.02 -0.82 -20.41
CA GLU A 35 0.05 0.03 -20.94
C GLU A 35 0.48 1.09 -19.91
N GLU A 36 -0.48 1.59 -19.14
CA GLU A 36 -0.24 2.56 -18.08
C GLU A 36 0.22 1.87 -16.78
N SER A 37 0.95 2.62 -15.96
CA SER A 37 1.37 2.15 -14.65
C SER A 37 0.19 1.99 -13.70
N LEU A 38 0.17 0.91 -12.96
CA LEU A 38 -0.72 0.79 -11.81
C LEU A 38 -0.24 1.67 -10.64
N ALA A 39 -1.20 2.15 -9.85
CA ALA A 39 -0.93 2.91 -8.63
C ALA A 39 -1.27 2.08 -7.38
N ALA A 40 -0.53 2.32 -6.31
CA ALA A 40 -0.83 1.79 -4.99
C ALA A 40 -1.15 2.92 -4.01
N SER A 41 -2.06 2.64 -3.08
CA SER A 41 -2.25 3.45 -1.88
C SER A 41 -1.37 2.92 -0.75
N MET A 42 -0.75 3.83 -0.02
CA MET A 42 0.11 3.50 1.11
C MET A 42 -0.32 4.29 2.34
N PRO A 43 -0.76 3.62 3.40
CA PRO A 43 -1.04 4.28 4.67
C PRO A 43 0.23 4.92 5.26
N VAL A 44 0.10 6.15 5.75
CA VAL A 44 1.20 6.92 6.35
C VAL A 44 0.79 7.43 7.72
N ASN A 45 1.68 7.29 8.69
CA ASN A 45 1.47 7.86 10.01
C ASN A 45 1.58 9.39 9.95
N MET A 46 0.52 10.09 10.34
CA MET A 46 0.43 11.55 10.31
C MET A 46 0.68 12.20 11.68
N ARG A 47 0.91 11.42 12.75
CA ARG A 47 1.06 11.93 14.12
C ARG A 47 2.11 13.03 14.26
N SER A 48 3.26 12.84 13.62
CA SER A 48 4.36 13.84 13.66
C SER A 48 4.10 15.08 12.80
N ARG A 49 3.06 15.06 11.95
CA ARG A 49 2.77 16.12 10.96
C ARG A 49 1.60 17.00 11.33
N VAL A 50 0.65 16.49 12.11
CA VAL A 50 -0.61 17.19 12.47
C VAL A 50 -0.55 17.83 13.86
N GLY A 51 0.47 17.49 14.66
CA GLY A 51 0.57 17.87 16.08
C GLY A 51 -0.25 16.95 16.98
N GLU A 52 -0.11 17.12 18.28
CA GLU A 52 -0.89 16.38 19.29
C GLU A 52 -2.36 16.83 19.27
N THR A 53 -3.17 16.16 18.46
CA THR A 53 -4.62 16.21 18.61
C THR A 53 -5.06 15.03 19.48
N GLN A 54 -6.20 15.18 20.17
CA GLN A 54 -6.74 14.13 21.06
C GLN A 54 -7.17 12.85 20.29
N ASP A 55 -7.13 12.84 18.97
CA ASP A 55 -7.50 11.70 18.15
C ASP A 55 -6.35 10.68 18.07
N ASN A 56 -6.62 9.49 18.59
CA ASN A 56 -5.64 8.40 18.71
C ASN A 56 -5.22 7.78 17.36
N ASN A 57 -5.99 7.93 16.29
CA ASN A 57 -5.72 7.32 15.00
C ASN A 57 -5.53 8.37 13.88
N GLN A 58 -4.29 8.80 13.68
CA GLN A 58 -3.90 9.77 12.66
C GLN A 58 -3.17 9.06 11.51
N VAL A 59 -3.94 8.43 10.64
CA VAL A 59 -3.42 7.74 9.45
C VAL A 59 -3.89 8.50 8.22
N GLY A 60 -2.93 8.96 7.41
CA GLY A 60 -3.15 9.44 6.06
C GLY A 60 -2.89 8.35 5.03
N ALA A 61 -3.16 8.64 3.78
CA ALA A 61 -2.79 7.78 2.67
C ALA A 61 -2.04 8.58 1.60
N MET A 62 -0.97 8.01 1.07
CA MET A 62 -0.30 8.51 -0.12
C MET A 62 -0.54 7.56 -1.27
N GLN A 63 -0.54 8.09 -2.49
CA GLN A 63 -0.56 7.28 -3.70
C GLN A 63 0.78 7.39 -4.42
N ALA A 64 1.28 6.25 -4.91
CA ALA A 64 2.48 6.18 -5.71
C ALA A 64 2.29 5.25 -6.89
N GLN A 65 2.95 5.59 -8.01
CA GLN A 65 2.98 4.76 -9.19
C GLN A 65 3.90 3.57 -8.97
N LEU A 66 3.45 2.37 -9.34
CA LEU A 66 4.19 1.11 -9.23
C LEU A 66 5.09 0.84 -10.44
N HIS A 67 4.92 1.63 -11.50
CA HIS A 67 5.68 1.47 -12.75
C HIS A 67 5.68 0.03 -13.29
N THR A 68 4.53 -0.63 -13.20
CA THR A 68 4.32 -2.01 -13.68
C THR A 68 4.54 -2.17 -15.17
N ASN A 69 4.45 -1.10 -15.95
CA ASN A 69 4.76 -1.04 -17.37
C ASN A 69 6.26 -1.15 -17.68
N ILE A 70 7.16 -0.80 -16.74
CA ILE A 70 8.61 -0.91 -16.92
C ILE A 70 9.05 -2.36 -16.75
N LYS A 71 9.75 -2.91 -17.76
CA LYS A 71 10.20 -4.32 -17.78
C LYS A 71 11.43 -4.54 -16.89
N ASP A 72 12.43 -3.67 -17.02
CA ASP A 72 13.66 -3.80 -16.25
C ASP A 72 13.44 -3.55 -14.75
N PRO A 73 13.85 -4.46 -13.85
CA PRO A 73 13.58 -4.33 -12.42
C PRO A 73 14.37 -3.19 -11.76
N LEU A 74 15.55 -2.83 -12.27
CA LEU A 74 16.35 -1.74 -11.69
C LEU A 74 15.82 -0.38 -12.13
N GLU A 75 15.45 -0.23 -13.40
CA GLU A 75 14.78 0.95 -13.91
C GLU A 75 13.44 1.16 -13.17
N ARG A 76 12.67 0.08 -12.99
CA ARG A 76 11.41 0.12 -12.24
C ARG A 76 11.63 0.56 -10.78
N LEU A 77 12.66 0.03 -10.09
CA LEU A 77 13.01 0.44 -8.73
C LEU A 77 13.35 1.93 -8.65
N ALA A 78 14.14 2.45 -9.59
CA ALA A 78 14.49 3.86 -9.66
C ALA A 78 13.26 4.75 -9.89
N ALA A 79 12.36 4.35 -10.79
CA ALA A 79 11.12 5.06 -11.07
C ALA A 79 10.17 5.04 -9.85
N ILE A 80 10.03 3.90 -9.16
CA ILE A 80 9.24 3.76 -7.93
C ILE A 80 9.80 4.68 -6.85
N LYS A 81 11.12 4.68 -6.63
CA LYS A 81 11.75 5.58 -5.66
C LYS A 81 11.37 7.04 -5.92
N LYS A 82 11.48 7.50 -7.17
CA LYS A 82 11.11 8.86 -7.56
C LYS A 82 9.63 9.17 -7.28
N SER A 83 8.72 8.22 -7.58
CA SER A 83 7.29 8.36 -7.29
C SER A 83 7.00 8.41 -5.79
N LEU A 84 7.67 7.58 -4.99
CA LEU A 84 7.52 7.58 -3.53
C LEU A 84 8.05 8.86 -2.89
N ASP A 85 9.17 9.38 -3.37
CA ASP A 85 9.74 10.64 -2.87
C ASP A 85 8.82 11.83 -3.22
N ALA A 86 8.26 11.87 -4.43
CA ALA A 86 7.27 12.86 -4.82
C ALA A 86 5.98 12.77 -3.99
N ALA A 87 5.46 11.56 -3.74
CA ALA A 87 4.28 11.33 -2.92
C ALA A 87 4.49 11.77 -1.46
N LYS A 88 5.67 11.52 -0.89
CA LYS A 88 6.05 12.00 0.45
C LYS A 88 6.10 13.53 0.49
N ALA A 89 6.75 14.16 -0.49
CA ALA A 89 6.83 15.61 -0.58
C ALA A 89 5.43 16.24 -0.69
N TYR A 90 4.51 15.62 -1.43
CA TYR A 90 3.12 16.08 -1.54
C TYR A 90 2.38 16.02 -0.19
N ILE A 91 2.53 14.92 0.57
CA ILE A 91 1.88 14.77 1.89
C ILE A 91 2.40 15.82 2.90
N ASP A 92 3.65 16.26 2.76
CA ASP A 92 4.23 17.27 3.64
C ASP A 92 3.74 18.70 3.32
N THR A 93 2.93 18.88 2.25
CA THR A 93 2.36 20.18 1.90
C THR A 93 1.13 20.54 2.74
N PRO A 94 0.90 21.84 3.03
CA PRO A 94 -0.29 22.29 3.74
C PRO A 94 -1.61 21.97 3.02
N LEU A 95 -1.58 21.79 1.69
CA LEU A 95 -2.74 21.45 0.85
C LEU A 95 -3.36 20.10 1.24
N VAL A 96 -2.55 19.13 1.67
CA VAL A 96 -3.06 17.83 2.11
C VAL A 96 -3.96 17.94 3.34
N ARG A 97 -3.70 18.91 4.22
CA ARG A 97 -4.56 19.20 5.37
C ARG A 97 -5.96 19.66 4.94
N ILE A 98 -6.06 20.35 3.80
CA ILE A 98 -7.33 20.84 3.25
C ILE A 98 -8.08 19.71 2.54
N VAL A 99 -7.37 18.84 1.81
CA VAL A 99 -7.95 17.72 1.06
C VAL A 99 -8.33 16.53 1.96
N ALA A 100 -7.72 16.42 3.14
CA ALA A 100 -8.12 15.43 4.16
C ALA A 100 -9.49 15.74 4.83
N LEU A 101 -10.08 16.92 4.54
CA LEU A 101 -11.42 17.31 4.99
C LEU A 101 -12.60 16.40 4.55
N PRO A 102 -12.55 15.56 3.48
CA PRO A 102 -13.64 14.62 3.20
C PRO A 102 -13.91 13.60 4.32
N GLY A 103 -12.96 13.34 5.22
CA GLY A 103 -13.22 12.62 6.47
C GLY A 103 -14.14 13.36 7.41
N ALA A 104 -14.42 14.64 7.14
CA ALA A 104 -15.27 15.53 7.93
C ALA A 104 -16.75 15.56 7.48
N LEU A 105 -17.16 14.77 6.48
CA LEU A 105 -18.59 14.65 6.16
C LEU A 105 -19.32 14.02 7.35
N PRO A 106 -20.38 14.67 7.87
CA PRO A 106 -21.17 14.10 8.95
C PRO A 106 -21.63 12.68 8.54
N PRO A 107 -21.65 11.71 9.48
CA PRO A 107 -22.05 10.33 9.19
C PRO A 107 -23.43 10.20 8.54
N VAL A 108 -24.32 11.17 8.78
CA VAL A 108 -25.67 11.27 8.19
C VAL A 108 -25.58 11.42 6.66
N ILE A 109 -24.56 12.10 6.14
CA ILE A 109 -24.34 12.31 4.71
C ILE A 109 -23.41 11.22 4.14
N ALA A 110 -22.33 10.90 4.86
CA ALA A 110 -21.33 9.97 4.42
C ALA A 110 -21.87 8.52 4.25
N LYS A 111 -22.71 8.05 5.20
CA LYS A 111 -23.28 6.70 5.17
C LYS A 111 -24.18 6.44 3.95
N PRO A 112 -25.19 7.27 3.62
CA PRO A 112 -26.03 7.05 2.44
C PRO A 112 -25.23 7.18 1.15
N LEU A 113 -24.27 8.10 1.08
CA LEU A 113 -23.41 8.27 -0.09
C LEU A 113 -22.55 7.03 -0.35
N ALA A 114 -21.87 6.52 0.69
CA ALA A 114 -21.09 5.29 0.61
C ALA A 114 -21.98 4.08 0.26
N ARG A 115 -23.17 3.98 0.85
CA ARG A 115 -24.12 2.90 0.55
C ARG A 115 -24.58 2.94 -0.90
N THR A 116 -24.88 4.12 -1.43
CA THR A 116 -25.25 4.32 -2.83
C THR A 116 -24.11 3.96 -3.78
N TYR A 117 -22.89 4.39 -3.44
CA TYR A 117 -21.69 4.09 -4.21
C TYR A 117 -21.44 2.57 -4.32
N VAL A 118 -21.52 1.86 -3.22
CA VAL A 118 -21.32 0.39 -3.18
C VAL A 118 -22.49 -0.34 -3.85
N ARG A 119 -23.76 0.03 -3.50
CA ARG A 119 -24.96 -0.64 -4.01
C ARG A 119 -25.10 -0.54 -5.53
N ASN A 120 -24.77 0.61 -6.10
CA ASN A 120 -24.84 0.83 -7.54
C ASN A 120 -23.56 0.42 -8.29
N LYS A 121 -22.61 -0.25 -7.61
CA LYS A 121 -21.33 -0.68 -8.20
C LYS A 121 -20.59 0.48 -8.91
N LEU A 122 -20.72 1.70 -8.36
CA LEU A 122 -20.08 2.88 -8.94
C LEU A 122 -18.56 2.81 -8.91
N THR A 123 -17.98 1.91 -8.11
CA THR A 123 -16.56 1.56 -8.14
C THR A 123 -16.06 1.20 -9.53
N ARG A 124 -16.95 0.66 -10.39
CA ARG A 124 -16.64 0.30 -11.78
C ARG A 124 -16.47 1.52 -12.68
N TYR A 125 -17.19 2.60 -12.39
CA TYR A 125 -17.22 3.83 -13.21
C TYR A 125 -16.36 4.95 -12.62
N LEU A 126 -16.15 4.93 -11.32
CA LEU A 126 -15.33 5.86 -10.57
C LEU A 126 -14.28 5.05 -9.80
N PRO A 127 -13.26 4.51 -10.49
CA PRO A 127 -12.22 3.73 -9.84
C PRO A 127 -11.50 4.61 -8.81
N MET A 128 -11.14 4.02 -7.68
CA MET A 128 -10.40 4.73 -6.61
C MET A 128 -8.99 5.15 -7.04
N GLY A 129 -8.62 4.90 -8.30
CA GLY A 129 -7.32 5.27 -8.87
C GLY A 129 -6.14 4.46 -8.29
N GLN A 130 -6.45 3.36 -7.60
CA GLN A 130 -5.45 2.49 -6.98
C GLN A 130 -5.78 1.01 -7.26
N ALA A 131 -4.78 0.24 -7.64
CA ALA A 131 -4.93 -1.19 -7.90
C ALA A 131 -4.75 -2.03 -6.62
N THR A 132 -4.03 -1.52 -5.65
CA THR A 132 -3.74 -2.21 -4.39
C THR A 132 -3.44 -1.24 -3.26
N VAL A 133 -3.50 -1.74 -2.03
CA VAL A 133 -2.91 -1.09 -0.86
C VAL A 133 -1.62 -1.81 -0.49
N ILE A 134 -0.56 -1.06 -0.21
CA ILE A 134 0.69 -1.57 0.31
C ILE A 134 0.96 -0.91 1.66
N THR A 135 0.87 -1.67 2.74
CA THR A 135 1.25 -1.21 4.07
C THR A 135 2.58 -1.82 4.49
N ASN A 136 3.44 -1.01 5.08
CA ASN A 136 4.73 -1.47 5.59
C ASN A 136 4.87 -1.03 7.05
N VAL A 137 4.84 -1.99 7.96
CA VAL A 137 4.97 -1.78 9.40
C VAL A 137 6.34 -2.28 9.85
N PRO A 138 7.26 -1.37 10.19
CA PRO A 138 8.54 -1.77 10.75
C PRO A 138 8.34 -2.29 12.18
N GLY A 139 8.76 -3.52 12.42
CA GLY A 139 8.81 -4.11 13.74
C GLY A 139 10.20 -3.98 14.37
N PRO A 140 10.39 -4.48 15.61
CA PRO A 140 11.62 -4.34 16.34
C PRO A 140 12.78 -5.14 15.71
N PRO A 141 14.03 -4.68 15.87
CA PRO A 141 15.20 -5.35 15.30
C PRO A 141 15.65 -6.58 16.08
N PHE A 142 14.96 -6.93 17.15
CA PHE A 142 15.26 -8.06 18.03
C PHE A 142 14.13 -9.08 18.06
N ASP A 143 14.42 -10.29 18.55
CA ASP A 143 13.46 -11.39 18.67
C ASP A 143 12.33 -11.01 19.65
N LEU A 144 11.10 -11.32 19.26
CA LEU A 144 9.91 -11.20 20.11
C LEU A 144 9.55 -12.55 20.73
N TYR A 145 8.96 -12.49 21.92
CA TYR A 145 8.53 -13.65 22.68
C TYR A 145 7.10 -13.48 23.14
N CYS A 146 6.33 -14.57 23.12
CA CYS A 146 5.00 -14.65 23.67
C CYS A 146 4.91 -15.84 24.63
N ALA A 147 4.59 -15.60 25.90
CA ALA A 147 4.54 -16.63 26.96
C ALA A 147 5.80 -17.53 27.01
N GLY A 148 6.99 -16.93 26.84
CA GLY A 148 8.28 -17.64 26.85
C GLY A 148 8.67 -18.30 25.53
N ALA A 149 7.76 -18.44 24.56
CA ALA A 149 8.06 -18.97 23.24
C ALA A 149 8.54 -17.87 22.28
N ARG A 150 9.64 -18.15 21.56
CA ARG A 150 10.17 -17.22 20.55
C ARG A 150 9.26 -17.16 19.33
N MET A 151 8.90 -15.96 18.90
CA MET A 151 8.15 -15.73 17.66
C MET A 151 9.07 -16.03 16.46
N VAL A 152 8.73 -17.07 15.70
CA VAL A 152 9.51 -17.51 14.53
C VAL A 152 9.18 -16.69 13.31
N THR A 153 7.90 -16.39 13.12
CA THR A 153 7.36 -15.67 11.95
C THR A 153 6.10 -14.91 12.35
N TYR A 154 5.85 -13.81 11.66
CA TYR A 154 4.63 -13.02 11.77
C TYR A 154 4.09 -12.76 10.35
N TYR A 155 2.83 -13.05 10.15
CA TYR A 155 2.13 -12.81 8.89
C TYR A 155 1.07 -11.71 9.10
N PRO A 156 1.32 -10.48 8.65
CA PRO A 156 0.32 -9.41 8.72
C PRO A 156 -0.81 -9.72 7.75
N LEU A 157 -2.05 -9.42 8.14
CA LEU A 157 -3.22 -9.54 7.28
C LEU A 157 -3.81 -8.17 7.00
N GLY A 158 -4.21 -7.93 5.76
CA GLY A 158 -4.90 -6.74 5.33
C GLY A 158 -6.37 -7.02 5.01
N LEU A 159 -7.19 -5.96 5.04
CA LEU A 159 -8.59 -6.02 4.70
C LEU A 159 -8.80 -5.53 3.27
N ILE A 160 -9.49 -6.33 2.47
CA ILE A 160 -10.00 -5.90 1.17
C ILE A 160 -11.36 -5.21 1.36
N ASN A 161 -11.62 -4.22 0.52
CA ASN A 161 -12.86 -3.42 0.55
C ASN A 161 -13.49 -3.40 -0.84
N PRO A 162 -14.79 -3.10 -0.95
CA PRO A 162 -15.43 -2.90 -2.25
C PRO A 162 -14.65 -1.90 -3.13
N GLY A 163 -14.21 -2.35 -4.30
CA GLY A 163 -13.37 -1.57 -5.21
C GLY A 163 -11.85 -1.70 -4.98
N LEU A 164 -11.43 -2.51 -3.99
CA LEU A 164 -10.04 -2.83 -3.72
C LEU A 164 -9.91 -4.35 -3.53
N GLY A 165 -9.56 -5.06 -4.57
CA GLY A 165 -9.48 -6.53 -4.57
C GLY A 165 -8.13 -7.10 -4.13
N LEU A 166 -7.13 -6.25 -3.84
CA LEU A 166 -5.78 -6.69 -3.52
C LEU A 166 -5.14 -5.83 -2.43
N PHE A 167 -4.54 -6.48 -1.44
CA PHE A 167 -3.86 -5.85 -0.31
C PHE A 167 -2.53 -6.54 -0.02
N HIS A 168 -1.46 -5.76 0.10
CA HIS A 168 -0.13 -6.24 0.48
C HIS A 168 0.25 -5.69 1.85
N ALA A 169 0.41 -6.58 2.81
CA ALA A 169 0.87 -6.24 4.15
C ALA A 169 2.32 -6.68 4.35
N ILE A 170 3.18 -5.75 4.72
CA ILE A 170 4.61 -5.97 4.91
C ILE A 170 4.93 -5.73 6.38
N PHE A 171 5.64 -6.66 6.98
CA PHE A 171 6.13 -6.55 8.35
C PHE A 171 7.59 -6.97 8.44
N SER A 172 8.40 -6.19 9.14
CA SER A 172 9.80 -6.53 9.38
C SER A 172 10.05 -6.75 10.88
N CYS A 173 10.75 -7.84 11.23
CA CYS A 173 11.10 -8.16 12.62
C CYS A 173 12.38 -8.98 12.64
N ALA A 174 13.27 -8.73 13.61
CA ALA A 174 14.50 -9.49 13.82
C ALA A 174 15.33 -9.72 12.54
N GLY A 175 15.40 -8.71 11.66
CA GLY A 175 16.15 -8.79 10.40
C GLY A 175 15.46 -9.55 9.26
N LYS A 176 14.24 -10.04 9.47
CA LYS A 176 13.40 -10.71 8.47
C LYS A 176 12.32 -9.75 7.97
N VAL A 177 11.85 -9.98 6.74
CA VAL A 177 10.70 -9.27 6.16
C VAL A 177 9.69 -10.32 5.72
N ALA A 178 8.45 -10.17 6.15
CA ALA A 178 7.31 -10.96 5.69
C ALA A 178 6.42 -10.07 4.82
N ILE A 179 5.98 -10.59 3.68
CA ILE A 179 5.01 -9.96 2.79
C ILE A 179 3.82 -10.92 2.71
N SER A 180 2.66 -10.47 3.14
CA SER A 180 1.41 -11.21 3.02
C SER A 180 0.54 -10.55 1.97
N ILE A 181 -0.13 -11.36 1.16
CA ILE A 181 -1.02 -10.92 0.10
C ILE A 181 -2.43 -11.39 0.46
N THR A 182 -3.38 -10.46 0.47
CA THR A 182 -4.79 -10.76 0.60
C THR A 182 -5.47 -10.36 -0.70
N GLY A 183 -6.02 -11.32 -1.42
CA GLY A 183 -6.70 -11.12 -2.69
C GLY A 183 -8.18 -11.49 -2.60
N ASP A 184 -9.00 -10.82 -3.41
CA ASP A 184 -10.36 -11.22 -3.68
C ASP A 184 -10.36 -12.45 -4.59
N ARG A 185 -11.10 -13.48 -4.22
CA ARG A 185 -11.13 -14.76 -4.96
C ARG A 185 -11.62 -14.62 -6.39
N ASP A 186 -12.53 -13.67 -6.64
CA ASP A 186 -13.08 -13.46 -7.98
C ASP A 186 -12.12 -12.68 -8.88
N GLN A 187 -11.18 -11.92 -8.28
CA GLN A 187 -10.18 -11.12 -9.00
C GLN A 187 -8.82 -11.82 -9.11
N MET A 188 -8.50 -12.67 -8.15
CA MET A 188 -7.28 -13.48 -8.12
C MET A 188 -7.63 -14.94 -7.82
N PRO A 189 -8.11 -15.71 -8.82
CA PRO A 189 -8.55 -17.08 -8.62
C PRO A 189 -7.40 -18.05 -8.34
N ASP A 190 -6.17 -17.69 -8.67
CA ASP A 190 -4.95 -18.47 -8.55
C ASP A 190 -3.84 -17.73 -7.76
N PRO A 191 -4.04 -17.47 -6.47
CA PRO A 191 -3.09 -16.72 -5.65
C PRO A 191 -1.74 -17.41 -5.44
N GLU A 192 -1.62 -18.67 -5.84
CA GLU A 192 -0.38 -19.45 -5.76
C GLU A 192 0.57 -19.25 -6.97
N PHE A 193 0.17 -18.44 -7.93
CA PHE A 193 0.96 -18.13 -9.13
C PHE A 193 2.34 -17.54 -8.83
#